data_effe495406c915cf291169a4ce8d89ba
#
_entry.id   effe495406c915cf291169a4ce8d89ba
#
_cell.length_a   1.000
_cell.length_b   1.000
_cell.length_c   1.000
_cell.angle_alpha   90.00
_cell.angle_beta   90.00
_cell.angle_gamma   90.00
#
_symmetry.space_group_name_H-M   'P 1'
#
loop_
_entity.id
_entity.type
_entity.pdbx_description
1 polymer ?
#
loop_
_entity_poly.entity_id
_entity_poly.type
_entity_poly.pdbx_seq_one_letter_code
_entity_poly.pdbx_strand_id
1 'polypeptide(L)'
;MESETLLATYAAHRPALDALAHELEAELRTLLLGLDVQMVGARLKSEQSLRGKLARPDKTYRALWDVTDLVGLRVVTFFEDTIDAVARAIEARFGVDFTHSIDKLRFTDHGRFGYRSLHYVCALPGRAPHPDFRFEIQVRTALQHAWAEVEHDLGYKADDAVPAQIRRRFSRVASLLEVADQEFVSIRRDLFEYREAVRAALETGAALPIDAVSLEGLCREDAIASLDVEVARALDKPLVEELFYPAYLVRMLRLSGLSTTDDLRAAVRAHAPDVAAIVPAYFAFAGPAFGLEARELASVQRGYALFFVAHLAILRSPELGLSKVARLTRLYHELDHPSDERKAHTIASGLARALG
;
A
#
# COMPACT_ATOMS: atom_id res chain seq x y z
N MET A 1 -47.21 17.62 4.83
CA MET A 1 -46.98 18.49 6.04
C MET A 1 -45.87 17.92 6.92
N GLU A 2 -45.92 16.65 7.33
CA GLU A 2 -44.90 16.06 8.22
C GLU A 2 -43.48 16.04 7.59
N SER A 3 -43.33 15.67 6.33
CA SER A 3 -42.02 15.60 5.66
C SER A 3 -41.36 16.97 5.53
N GLU A 4 -42.09 18.06 5.27
CA GLU A 4 -41.54 19.41 5.18
C GLU A 4 -41.09 19.92 6.57
N THR A 5 -41.79 19.55 7.64
CA THR A 5 -41.38 19.86 9.01
C THR A 5 -40.07 19.13 9.37
N LEU A 6 -39.94 17.86 8.98
CA LEU A 6 -38.68 17.11 9.19
C LEU A 6 -37.52 17.68 8.41
N LEU A 7 -37.73 18.15 7.17
CA LEU A 7 -36.70 18.81 6.36
C LEU A 7 -36.27 20.17 6.95
N ALA A 8 -37.24 20.96 7.45
CA ALA A 8 -36.92 22.21 8.14
C ALA A 8 -36.11 21.96 9.43
N THR A 9 -36.47 20.93 10.20
CA THR A 9 -35.72 20.51 11.39
C THR A 9 -34.29 20.07 11.01
N TYR A 10 -34.15 19.31 9.93
CA TYR A 10 -32.84 18.91 9.43
C TYR A 10 -31.98 20.12 9.05
N ALA A 11 -32.55 21.07 8.30
CA ALA A 11 -31.84 22.28 7.89
C ALA A 11 -31.32 23.11 9.10
N ALA A 12 -32.13 23.21 10.15
CA ALA A 12 -31.76 23.90 11.38
C ALA A 12 -30.60 23.22 12.14
N HIS A 13 -30.55 21.88 12.10
CA HIS A 13 -29.50 21.10 12.80
C HIS A 13 -28.28 20.82 11.94
N ARG A 14 -28.32 21.10 10.63
CA ARG A 14 -27.26 20.76 9.68
C ARG A 14 -25.87 21.22 10.08
N PRO A 15 -25.65 22.48 10.56
CA PRO A 15 -24.28 22.91 10.97
C PRO A 15 -23.74 22.10 12.14
N ALA A 16 -24.59 21.75 13.12
CA ALA A 16 -24.18 20.92 14.26
C ALA A 16 -23.89 19.47 13.87
N LEU A 17 -24.70 18.91 12.95
CA LEU A 17 -24.47 17.57 12.40
C LEU A 17 -23.20 17.51 11.55
N ASP A 18 -22.86 18.58 10.82
CA ASP A 18 -21.64 18.67 10.04
C ASP A 18 -20.39 18.70 10.94
N ALA A 19 -20.41 19.53 11.96
CA ALA A 19 -19.34 19.55 12.97
C ALA A 19 -19.15 18.19 13.65
N LEU A 20 -20.25 17.53 14.02
CA LEU A 20 -20.22 16.19 14.62
C LEU A 20 -19.69 15.15 13.64
N ALA A 21 -20.04 15.22 12.36
CA ALA A 21 -19.51 14.30 11.33
C ALA A 21 -17.99 14.38 11.22
N HIS A 22 -17.42 15.58 11.22
CA HIS A 22 -15.97 15.78 11.21
C HIS A 22 -15.29 15.30 12.49
N GLU A 23 -15.92 15.55 13.65
CA GLU A 23 -15.41 15.04 14.93
C GLU A 23 -15.36 13.51 14.95
N LEU A 24 -16.44 12.85 14.52
CA LEU A 24 -16.53 11.39 14.45
C LEU A 24 -15.54 10.79 13.43
N GLU A 25 -15.32 11.47 12.31
CA GLU A 25 -14.31 11.06 11.33
C GLU A 25 -12.90 11.10 11.92
N ALA A 26 -12.53 12.17 12.61
CA ALA A 26 -11.23 12.31 13.25
C ALA A 26 -11.03 11.26 14.36
N GLU A 27 -12.07 11.01 15.17
CA GLU A 27 -12.07 9.99 16.20
C GLU A 27 -11.89 8.59 15.60
N LEU A 28 -12.62 8.27 14.53
CA LEU A 28 -12.54 6.98 13.86
C LEU A 28 -11.17 6.77 13.18
N ARG A 29 -10.59 7.82 12.56
CA ARG A 29 -9.22 7.77 12.04
C ARG A 29 -8.21 7.41 13.12
N THR A 30 -8.33 8.03 14.29
CA THR A 30 -7.45 7.77 15.43
C THR A 30 -7.64 6.35 15.98
N LEU A 31 -8.89 5.91 16.10
CA LEU A 31 -9.24 4.57 16.57
C LEU A 31 -8.65 3.45 15.70
N LEU A 32 -8.55 3.69 14.40
CA LEU A 32 -8.14 2.69 13.41
C LEU A 32 -6.64 2.78 13.03
N LEU A 33 -5.86 3.60 13.74
CA LEU A 33 -4.41 3.66 13.52
C LEU A 33 -3.76 2.28 13.70
N GLY A 34 -2.91 1.91 12.75
CA GLY A 34 -2.22 0.61 12.74
C GLY A 34 -3.00 -0.54 12.09
N LEU A 35 -4.22 -0.31 11.62
CA LEU A 35 -4.95 -1.25 10.78
C LEU A 35 -4.78 -0.89 9.29
N ASP A 36 -4.89 -1.90 8.40
CA ASP A 36 -4.79 -1.74 6.95
C ASP A 36 -6.04 -1.04 6.36
N VAL A 37 -6.27 0.21 6.80
CA VAL A 37 -7.38 1.06 6.36
C VAL A 37 -6.88 2.02 5.29
N GLN A 38 -7.53 1.98 4.12
CA GLN A 38 -7.24 2.87 3.00
C GLN A 38 -7.81 4.27 3.23
N MET A 39 -9.06 4.35 3.70
CA MET A 39 -9.79 5.60 3.83
C MET A 39 -10.79 5.56 4.98
N VAL A 40 -10.89 6.67 5.69
CA VAL A 40 -12.00 7.01 6.57
C VAL A 40 -12.58 8.32 6.07
N GLY A 41 -13.90 8.39 5.92
CA GLY A 41 -14.58 9.61 5.51
C GLY A 41 -15.97 9.72 6.15
N ALA A 42 -16.43 10.95 6.31
CA ALA A 42 -17.77 11.26 6.80
C ALA A 42 -18.59 11.99 5.73
N ARG A 43 -19.89 11.84 5.81
CA ARG A 43 -20.82 12.60 4.97
C ARG A 43 -22.11 12.88 5.70
N LEU A 44 -22.69 14.03 5.45
CA LEU A 44 -24.09 14.28 5.77
C LEU A 44 -24.98 13.79 4.62
N LYS A 45 -26.15 13.28 4.98
CA LYS A 45 -27.18 12.95 4.01
C LYS A 45 -27.64 14.22 3.29
N SER A 46 -27.60 14.24 1.96
CA SER A 46 -28.12 15.40 1.21
C SER A 46 -29.64 15.57 1.44
N GLU A 47 -30.13 16.81 1.38
CA GLU A 47 -31.55 17.08 1.52
C GLU A 47 -32.37 16.32 0.49
N GLN A 48 -31.90 16.22 -0.75
CA GLN A 48 -32.54 15.44 -1.80
C GLN A 48 -32.65 13.96 -1.43
N SER A 49 -31.57 13.36 -0.89
CA SER A 49 -31.57 11.97 -0.43
C SER A 49 -32.47 11.74 0.78
N LEU A 50 -32.53 12.74 1.69
CA LEU A 50 -33.45 12.70 2.83
C LEU A 50 -34.89 12.77 2.36
N ARG A 51 -35.23 13.70 1.46
CA ARG A 51 -36.57 13.83 0.85
C ARG A 51 -37.00 12.54 0.17
N GLY A 52 -36.11 11.91 -0.61
CA GLY A 52 -36.39 10.61 -1.23
C GLY A 52 -36.60 9.50 -0.20
N LYS A 53 -35.87 9.51 0.93
CA LYS A 53 -36.04 8.52 2.01
C LYS A 53 -37.38 8.71 2.75
N LEU A 54 -37.76 9.93 3.03
CA LEU A 54 -39.05 10.27 3.69
C LEU A 54 -40.26 9.98 2.81
N ALA A 55 -40.10 9.97 1.50
CA ALA A 55 -41.18 9.66 0.55
C ALA A 55 -41.41 8.14 0.34
N ARG A 56 -40.64 7.26 0.96
CA ARG A 56 -40.78 5.81 0.80
C ARG A 56 -42.05 5.30 1.47
N PRO A 57 -42.89 4.51 0.77
CA PRO A 57 -44.17 4.03 1.32
C PRO A 57 -44.00 2.91 2.37
N ASP A 58 -42.83 2.22 2.33
CA ASP A 58 -42.50 1.09 3.20
C ASP A 58 -42.01 1.49 4.60
N LYS A 59 -41.76 2.81 4.82
CA LYS A 59 -41.21 3.34 6.08
C LYS A 59 -41.94 4.60 6.52
N THR A 60 -42.21 4.70 7.82
CA THR A 60 -42.79 5.89 8.43
C THR A 60 -41.78 6.50 9.40
N TYR A 61 -41.49 7.78 9.27
CA TYR A 61 -40.63 8.56 10.15
C TYR A 61 -41.46 9.58 10.91
N ARG A 62 -41.52 9.47 12.23
CA ARG A 62 -42.30 10.38 13.11
C ARG A 62 -41.47 11.58 13.56
N ALA A 63 -40.13 11.34 13.72
CA ALA A 63 -39.18 12.38 14.09
C ALA A 63 -37.96 12.31 13.15
N LEU A 64 -37.23 13.40 13.07
CA LEU A 64 -35.97 13.46 12.30
C LEU A 64 -34.97 12.36 12.76
N TRP A 65 -34.96 12.09 14.05
CA TRP A 65 -34.03 11.18 14.70
C TRP A 65 -34.35 9.69 14.47
N ASP A 66 -35.51 9.38 13.87
CA ASP A 66 -35.81 8.04 13.35
C ASP A 66 -34.94 7.70 12.11
N VAL A 67 -34.31 8.70 11.50
CA VAL A 67 -33.43 8.54 10.34
C VAL A 67 -32.01 8.26 10.83
N THR A 68 -31.59 7.02 10.80
CA THR A 68 -30.31 6.55 11.37
C THR A 68 -29.05 6.89 10.57
N ASP A 69 -29.19 7.40 9.35
CA ASP A 69 -28.11 7.72 8.42
C ASP A 69 -28.03 9.20 8.04
N LEU A 70 -28.44 10.10 8.95
CA LEU A 70 -28.27 11.55 8.79
C LEU A 70 -26.78 11.91 8.71
N VAL A 71 -25.97 11.28 9.59
CA VAL A 71 -24.52 11.25 9.54
C VAL A 71 -24.12 9.84 9.16
N GLY A 72 -23.34 9.70 8.11
CA GLY A 72 -22.77 8.45 7.66
C GLY A 72 -21.25 8.52 7.65
N LEU A 73 -20.59 7.53 8.26
CA LEU A 73 -19.15 7.33 8.17
C LEU A 73 -18.88 6.14 7.26
N ARG A 74 -17.74 6.20 6.58
CA ARG A 74 -17.28 5.14 5.70
C ARG A 74 -15.86 4.79 6.06
N VAL A 75 -15.61 3.49 6.26
CA VAL A 75 -14.27 2.91 6.42
C VAL A 75 -14.03 2.00 5.23
N VAL A 76 -12.95 2.25 4.51
CA VAL A 76 -12.52 1.39 3.40
C VAL A 76 -11.22 0.72 3.82
N THR A 77 -11.19 -0.62 3.79
CA THR A 77 -10.02 -1.43 4.10
C THR A 77 -9.34 -1.91 2.81
N PHE A 78 -8.05 -2.19 2.87
CA PHE A 78 -7.36 -2.83 1.74
C PHE A 78 -7.75 -4.30 1.61
N PHE A 79 -7.95 -5.00 2.74
CA PHE A 79 -8.18 -6.44 2.78
C PHE A 79 -9.47 -6.80 3.53
N GLU A 80 -10.10 -7.90 3.13
CA GLU A 80 -11.36 -8.36 3.71
C GLU A 80 -11.22 -8.76 5.19
N ASP A 81 -10.15 -9.43 5.57
CA ASP A 81 -9.90 -9.86 6.95
C ASP A 81 -9.60 -8.72 7.92
N THR A 82 -9.28 -7.52 7.42
CA THR A 82 -9.17 -6.29 8.22
C THR A 82 -10.52 -5.82 8.72
N ILE A 83 -11.63 -6.16 8.03
CA ILE A 83 -13.00 -5.77 8.42
C ILE A 83 -13.33 -6.23 9.83
N ASP A 84 -12.95 -7.45 10.22
CA ASP A 84 -13.21 -7.98 11.57
C ASP A 84 -12.47 -7.19 12.67
N ALA A 85 -11.25 -6.73 12.39
CA ALA A 85 -10.50 -5.91 13.33
C ALA A 85 -11.12 -4.52 13.48
N VAL A 86 -11.55 -3.91 12.36
CA VAL A 86 -12.29 -2.64 12.33
C VAL A 86 -13.62 -2.78 13.08
N ALA A 87 -14.35 -3.87 12.85
CA ALA A 87 -15.62 -4.16 13.53
C ALA A 87 -15.46 -4.19 15.05
N ARG A 88 -14.48 -4.96 15.55
CA ARG A 88 -14.17 -5.02 16.99
C ARG A 88 -13.80 -3.65 17.58
N ALA A 89 -13.04 -2.84 16.86
CA ALA A 89 -12.69 -1.51 17.32
C ALA A 89 -13.92 -0.60 17.44
N ILE A 90 -14.82 -0.63 16.43
CA ILE A 90 -16.08 0.12 16.44
C ILE A 90 -16.97 -0.33 17.60
N GLU A 91 -17.17 -1.65 17.78
CA GLU A 91 -18.00 -2.23 18.83
C GLU A 91 -17.48 -1.88 20.24
N ALA A 92 -16.17 -1.82 20.42
CA ALA A 92 -15.56 -1.45 21.70
C ALA A 92 -15.72 0.06 22.00
N ARG A 93 -15.86 0.90 20.96
CA ARG A 93 -15.87 2.37 21.13
C ARG A 93 -17.25 2.99 21.12
N PHE A 94 -18.18 2.48 20.30
CA PHE A 94 -19.50 3.06 20.08
C PHE A 94 -20.60 2.12 20.59
N GLY A 95 -21.75 2.70 20.96
CA GLY A 95 -22.93 1.93 21.32
C GLY A 95 -23.61 1.38 20.06
N VAL A 96 -23.24 0.17 19.61
CA VAL A 96 -23.80 -0.43 18.40
C VAL A 96 -25.21 -0.94 18.66
N ASP A 97 -26.15 -0.49 17.83
CA ASP A 97 -27.51 -1.01 17.76
C ASP A 97 -27.56 -2.19 16.79
N PHE A 98 -27.35 -3.39 17.29
CA PHE A 98 -27.37 -4.61 16.48
C PHE A 98 -28.74 -4.92 15.86
N THR A 99 -29.83 -4.35 16.39
CA THR A 99 -31.18 -4.56 15.82
C THR A 99 -31.36 -3.85 14.49
N HIS A 100 -30.74 -2.68 14.34
CA HIS A 100 -30.81 -1.87 13.13
C HIS A 100 -29.54 -1.99 12.25
N SER A 101 -28.50 -2.65 12.77
CA SER A 101 -27.27 -2.91 12.04
C SER A 101 -27.44 -4.08 11.06
N ILE A 102 -26.75 -4.03 9.95
CA ILE A 102 -26.79 -5.06 8.91
C ILE A 102 -25.38 -5.62 8.73
N ASP A 103 -25.20 -6.87 9.16
CA ASP A 103 -24.02 -7.65 8.82
C ASP A 103 -24.33 -8.49 7.58
N LYS A 104 -24.10 -7.92 6.41
CA LYS A 104 -24.25 -8.64 5.14
C LYS A 104 -23.15 -9.68 4.91
N LEU A 105 -22.13 -9.73 5.77
CA LEU A 105 -21.08 -10.76 5.74
C LEU A 105 -21.62 -12.12 6.24
N ARG A 106 -22.58 -12.12 7.16
CA ARG A 106 -23.13 -13.33 7.79
C ARG A 106 -24.41 -13.85 7.15
N PHE A 107 -25.16 -13.00 6.42
CA PHE A 107 -26.42 -13.41 5.77
C PHE A 107 -26.15 -13.84 4.33
N THR A 108 -25.88 -15.11 4.14
CA THR A 108 -25.99 -15.80 2.85
C THR A 108 -27.48 -16.01 2.51
N ASP A 109 -28.17 -14.96 2.09
CA ASP A 109 -29.40 -15.15 1.33
C ASP A 109 -28.98 -15.60 -0.08
N HIS A 110 -29.09 -16.89 -0.34
CA HIS A 110 -28.67 -17.56 -1.58
C HIS A 110 -29.39 -17.02 -2.83
N GLY A 111 -30.37 -16.13 -2.66
CA GLY A 111 -31.15 -15.50 -3.74
C GLY A 111 -30.78 -14.06 -4.07
N ARG A 112 -30.00 -13.37 -3.26
CA ARG A 112 -29.59 -11.97 -3.48
C ARG A 112 -28.07 -11.87 -3.59
N PHE A 113 -27.58 -11.90 -4.81
CA PHE A 113 -26.20 -11.55 -5.12
C PHE A 113 -26.03 -10.04 -4.93
N GLY A 114 -25.50 -9.63 -3.80
CA GLY A 114 -25.07 -8.27 -3.52
C GLY A 114 -23.71 -8.31 -2.86
N TYR A 115 -22.85 -7.36 -3.22
CA TYR A 115 -21.52 -7.29 -2.63
C TYR A 115 -21.62 -6.98 -1.13
N ARG A 116 -20.89 -7.68 -0.31
CA ARG A 116 -20.99 -7.68 1.16
C ARG A 116 -20.50 -6.35 1.72
N SER A 117 -21.17 -5.82 2.72
CA SER A 117 -20.73 -4.65 3.49
C SER A 117 -21.28 -4.74 4.90
N LEU A 118 -20.48 -4.32 5.88
CA LEU A 118 -20.89 -4.19 7.26
C LEU A 118 -21.45 -2.79 7.48
N HIS A 119 -22.69 -2.69 7.98
CA HIS A 119 -23.34 -1.43 8.30
C HIS A 119 -23.70 -1.42 9.77
N TYR A 120 -23.00 -0.65 10.57
CA TYR A 120 -23.32 -0.42 11.96
C TYR A 120 -24.17 0.83 12.13
N VAL A 121 -25.28 0.71 12.85
CA VAL A 121 -26.03 1.84 13.40
C VAL A 121 -25.53 2.06 14.81
N CYS A 122 -24.99 3.24 15.09
CA CYS A 122 -24.33 3.54 16.36
C CYS A 122 -25.06 4.63 17.12
N ALA A 123 -25.12 4.50 18.45
CA ALA A 123 -25.53 5.54 19.37
C ALA A 123 -24.29 6.29 19.89
N LEU A 124 -24.49 7.54 20.30
CA LEU A 124 -23.47 8.40 20.88
C LEU A 124 -23.92 8.95 22.26
N PRO A 125 -23.93 8.12 23.31
CA PRO A 125 -24.42 8.53 24.62
C PRO A 125 -23.66 9.74 25.16
N GLY A 126 -24.41 10.75 25.66
CA GLY A 126 -23.85 11.94 26.30
C GLY A 126 -23.24 13.00 25.36
N ARG A 127 -23.11 12.69 24.05
CA ARG A 127 -22.53 13.61 23.03
C ARG A 127 -23.46 13.88 21.86
N ALA A 128 -24.55 13.15 21.77
CA ALA A 128 -25.49 13.27 20.65
C ALA A 128 -26.29 14.58 20.72
N PRO A 129 -26.66 15.14 19.56
CA PRO A 129 -27.52 16.34 19.48
C PRO A 129 -28.94 16.08 19.97
N HIS A 130 -29.34 14.80 20.07
CA HIS A 130 -30.62 14.34 20.57
C HIS A 130 -30.47 12.93 21.16
N PRO A 131 -31.20 12.54 22.22
CA PRO A 131 -31.11 11.20 22.83
C PRO A 131 -31.31 10.03 21.85
N ASP A 132 -32.21 10.20 20.89
CA ASP A 132 -32.51 9.19 19.87
C ASP A 132 -31.63 9.28 18.63
N PHE A 133 -30.68 10.22 18.59
CA PHE A 133 -29.76 10.32 17.47
C PHE A 133 -28.95 9.05 17.27
N ARG A 134 -28.89 8.62 16.01
CA ARG A 134 -28.05 7.50 15.55
C ARG A 134 -27.29 7.94 14.33
N PHE A 135 -26.14 7.31 14.09
CA PHE A 135 -25.35 7.49 12.89
C PHE A 135 -24.92 6.13 12.33
N GLU A 136 -24.62 6.09 11.05
CA GLU A 136 -24.23 4.85 10.37
C GLU A 136 -22.72 4.81 10.13
N ILE A 137 -22.07 3.66 10.39
CA ILE A 137 -20.71 3.38 9.96
C ILE A 137 -20.75 2.24 8.95
N GLN A 138 -20.30 2.49 7.73
CA GLN A 138 -20.19 1.50 6.65
C GLN A 138 -18.73 1.05 6.54
N VAL A 139 -18.48 -0.26 6.68
CA VAL A 139 -17.16 -0.85 6.52
C VAL A 139 -17.14 -1.72 5.28
N ARG A 140 -16.17 -1.53 4.39
CA ARG A 140 -16.06 -2.20 3.10
C ARG A 140 -14.60 -2.35 2.70
N THR A 141 -14.30 -3.32 1.83
CA THR A 141 -13.02 -3.32 1.11
C THR A 141 -13.00 -2.25 0.01
N ALA A 142 -11.82 -1.98 -0.53
CA ALA A 142 -11.65 -1.07 -1.67
C ALA A 142 -12.44 -1.55 -2.90
N LEU A 143 -12.47 -2.86 -3.16
CA LEU A 143 -13.24 -3.43 -4.27
C LEU A 143 -14.74 -3.34 -4.02
N GLN A 144 -15.20 -3.62 -2.79
CA GLN A 144 -16.59 -3.45 -2.36
C GLN A 144 -17.03 -2.00 -2.50
N HIS A 145 -16.17 -1.08 -2.15
CA HIS A 145 -16.46 0.34 -2.28
C HIS A 145 -16.63 0.74 -3.73
N ALA A 146 -15.67 0.39 -4.60
CA ALA A 146 -15.73 0.70 -6.02
C ALA A 146 -17.01 0.14 -6.68
N TRP A 147 -17.34 -1.13 -6.40
CA TRP A 147 -18.56 -1.75 -6.92
C TRP A 147 -19.83 -1.02 -6.47
N ALA A 148 -19.93 -0.65 -5.20
CA ALA A 148 -21.11 0.04 -4.66
C ALA A 148 -21.30 1.44 -5.23
N GLU A 149 -20.21 2.17 -5.55
CA GLU A 149 -20.29 3.48 -6.21
C GLU A 149 -20.78 3.32 -7.67
N VAL A 150 -20.25 2.34 -8.41
CA VAL A 150 -20.69 2.05 -9.78
C VAL A 150 -22.16 1.57 -9.82
N GLU A 151 -22.56 0.68 -8.91
CA GLU A 151 -23.94 0.24 -8.77
C GLU A 151 -24.89 1.42 -8.52
N HIS A 152 -24.47 2.31 -7.65
CA HIS A 152 -25.25 3.51 -7.31
C HIS A 152 -25.38 4.48 -8.48
N ASP A 153 -24.28 4.72 -9.20
CA ASP A 153 -24.22 5.65 -10.34
C ASP A 153 -25.07 5.16 -11.52
N LEU A 154 -25.01 3.86 -11.81
CA LEU A 154 -25.81 3.25 -12.86
C LEU A 154 -27.30 3.06 -12.51
N GLY A 155 -27.75 3.52 -11.30
CA GLY A 155 -29.14 3.54 -10.89
C GLY A 155 -29.75 2.14 -10.61
N TYR A 156 -28.90 1.13 -10.38
CA TYR A 156 -29.28 -0.27 -10.25
C TYR A 156 -30.18 -0.60 -9.04
N LYS A 157 -30.32 0.32 -8.08
CA LYS A 157 -31.08 0.09 -6.81
C LYS A 157 -32.60 -0.10 -6.97
N ALA A 158 -33.15 0.16 -8.14
CA ALA A 158 -34.57 -0.08 -8.42
C ALA A 158 -34.76 -1.49 -8.97
N ASP A 159 -35.11 -2.45 -8.11
CA ASP A 159 -35.25 -3.89 -8.44
C ASP A 159 -36.12 -4.18 -9.68
N ASP A 160 -37.09 -3.30 -9.99
CA ASP A 160 -38.01 -3.46 -11.12
C ASP A 160 -37.64 -2.65 -12.37
N ALA A 161 -36.66 -1.75 -12.29
CA ALA A 161 -36.30 -0.86 -13.39
C ALA A 161 -35.19 -1.42 -14.30
N VAL A 162 -34.46 -2.46 -13.88
CA VAL A 162 -33.29 -2.97 -14.62
C VAL A 162 -33.56 -4.37 -15.17
N PRO A 163 -33.32 -4.59 -16.51
CA PRO A 163 -33.50 -5.90 -17.12
C PRO A 163 -32.71 -7.02 -16.42
N ALA A 164 -33.31 -8.22 -16.32
CA ALA A 164 -32.70 -9.38 -15.66
C ALA A 164 -31.29 -9.73 -16.19
N GLN A 165 -31.04 -9.52 -17.47
CA GLN A 165 -29.71 -9.72 -18.07
C GLN A 165 -28.66 -8.78 -17.51
N ILE A 166 -29.00 -7.52 -17.24
CA ILE A 166 -28.10 -6.52 -16.65
C ILE A 166 -27.86 -6.89 -15.18
N ARG A 167 -28.91 -7.24 -14.41
CA ARG A 167 -28.75 -7.71 -13.04
C ARG A 167 -27.79 -8.89 -12.91
N ARG A 168 -27.93 -9.88 -13.82
CA ARG A 168 -27.01 -11.03 -13.87
C ARG A 168 -25.55 -10.63 -14.14
N ARG A 169 -25.32 -9.60 -14.92
CA ARG A 169 -23.96 -9.06 -15.16
C ARG A 169 -23.38 -8.41 -13.90
N PHE A 170 -24.17 -7.62 -13.19
CA PHE A 170 -23.75 -7.03 -11.91
C PHE A 170 -23.41 -8.11 -10.88
N SER A 171 -24.27 -9.13 -10.71
CA SER A 171 -24.01 -10.25 -9.81
C SER A 171 -22.71 -10.99 -10.17
N ARG A 172 -22.44 -11.18 -11.45
CA ARG A 172 -21.18 -11.79 -11.92
C ARG A 172 -19.97 -10.95 -11.54
N VAL A 173 -20.03 -9.63 -11.73
CA VAL A 173 -18.95 -8.72 -11.32
C VAL A 173 -18.75 -8.77 -9.82
N ALA A 174 -19.81 -8.73 -9.02
CA ALA A 174 -19.73 -8.86 -7.57
C ALA A 174 -18.99 -10.13 -7.14
N SER A 175 -19.34 -11.28 -7.74
CA SER A 175 -18.67 -12.57 -7.46
C SER A 175 -17.19 -12.57 -7.85
N LEU A 176 -16.80 -11.94 -8.98
CA LEU A 176 -15.41 -11.82 -9.38
C LEU A 176 -14.61 -10.95 -8.41
N LEU A 177 -15.20 -9.87 -7.91
CA LEU A 177 -14.56 -9.00 -6.93
C LEU A 177 -14.42 -9.69 -5.56
N GLU A 178 -15.39 -10.52 -5.16
CA GLU A 178 -15.29 -11.34 -3.95
C GLU A 178 -14.11 -12.32 -4.03
N VAL A 179 -13.93 -12.99 -5.15
CA VAL A 179 -12.76 -13.84 -5.41
C VAL A 179 -11.46 -13.02 -5.36
N ALA A 180 -11.47 -11.82 -5.96
CA ALA A 180 -10.30 -10.96 -5.94
C ALA A 180 -9.92 -10.49 -4.52
N ASP A 181 -10.89 -10.15 -3.66
CA ASP A 181 -10.64 -9.81 -2.25
C ASP A 181 -9.99 -10.98 -1.49
N GLN A 182 -10.47 -12.21 -1.70
CA GLN A 182 -9.91 -13.43 -1.10
C GLN A 182 -8.48 -13.68 -1.58
N GLU A 183 -8.21 -13.50 -2.88
CA GLU A 183 -6.86 -13.63 -3.44
C GLU A 183 -5.90 -12.59 -2.86
N PHE A 184 -6.31 -11.33 -2.66
CA PHE A 184 -5.46 -10.34 -2.01
C PHE A 184 -5.09 -10.72 -0.58
N VAL A 185 -6.01 -11.28 0.20
CA VAL A 185 -5.71 -11.81 1.54
C VAL A 185 -4.71 -12.97 1.45
N SER A 186 -4.90 -13.87 0.49
CA SER A 186 -4.00 -15.01 0.27
C SER A 186 -2.58 -14.54 -0.10
N ILE A 187 -2.46 -13.64 -1.08
CA ILE A 187 -1.18 -13.06 -1.50
C ILE A 187 -0.45 -12.40 -0.31
N ARG A 188 -1.17 -11.62 0.52
CA ARG A 188 -0.57 -10.99 1.71
C ARG A 188 -0.01 -12.02 2.69
N ARG A 189 -0.78 -13.09 2.95
CA ARG A 189 -0.34 -14.20 3.82
C ARG A 189 0.89 -14.90 3.23
N ASP A 190 0.86 -15.24 1.95
CA ASP A 190 1.95 -15.93 1.28
C ASP A 190 3.24 -15.08 1.27
N LEU A 191 3.11 -13.75 1.10
CA LEU A 191 4.23 -12.83 1.22
C LEU A 191 4.79 -12.77 2.65
N PHE A 192 3.92 -12.82 3.66
CA PHE A 192 4.37 -12.86 5.06
C PHE A 192 5.11 -14.17 5.35
N GLU A 193 4.55 -15.31 4.97
CA GLU A 193 5.17 -16.63 5.14
C GLU A 193 6.52 -16.71 4.40
N TYR A 194 6.59 -16.16 3.19
CA TYR A 194 7.83 -16.08 2.43
C TYR A 194 8.90 -15.25 3.15
N ARG A 195 8.55 -14.08 3.69
CA ARG A 195 9.48 -13.24 4.47
C ARG A 195 10.03 -13.96 5.71
N GLU A 196 9.17 -14.69 6.42
CA GLU A 196 9.59 -15.47 7.59
C GLU A 196 10.50 -16.64 7.19
N ALA A 197 10.19 -17.34 6.10
CA ALA A 197 11.03 -18.41 5.56
C ALA A 197 12.41 -17.89 5.12
N VAL A 198 12.46 -16.76 4.43
CA VAL A 198 13.72 -16.11 4.03
C VAL A 198 14.54 -15.71 5.25
N ARG A 199 13.90 -15.11 6.27
CA ARG A 199 14.60 -14.73 7.51
C ARG A 199 15.24 -15.94 8.18
N ALA A 200 14.50 -17.01 8.38
CA ALA A 200 15.00 -18.23 8.99
C ALA A 200 16.15 -18.86 8.17
N ALA A 201 16.03 -18.85 6.84
CA ALA A 201 17.08 -19.36 5.95
C ALA A 201 18.35 -18.52 6.00
N LEU A 202 18.25 -17.18 6.08
CA LEU A 202 19.41 -16.28 6.25
C LEU A 202 20.14 -16.52 7.57
N GLU A 203 19.41 -16.75 8.67
CA GLU A 203 19.96 -17.07 10.00
C GLU A 203 20.75 -18.40 9.99
N THR A 204 20.32 -19.38 9.19
CA THR A 204 21.03 -20.67 9.04
C THR A 204 22.13 -20.63 7.99
N GLY A 205 22.30 -19.52 7.28
CA GLY A 205 23.29 -19.37 6.21
C GLY A 205 22.93 -20.12 4.93
N ALA A 206 21.67 -20.47 4.71
CA ALA A 206 21.23 -21.16 3.50
C ALA A 206 21.36 -20.26 2.27
N ALA A 207 21.79 -20.85 1.15
CA ALA A 207 21.85 -20.16 -0.14
C ALA A 207 20.43 -19.92 -0.69
N LEU A 208 20.08 -18.65 -0.91
CA LEU A 208 18.81 -18.23 -1.48
C LEU A 208 19.02 -17.44 -2.77
N PRO A 209 18.07 -17.43 -3.70
CA PRO A 209 18.07 -16.47 -4.79
C PRO A 209 18.01 -15.04 -4.25
N ILE A 210 18.71 -14.11 -4.90
CA ILE A 210 18.60 -12.68 -4.57
C ILE A 210 17.30 -12.14 -5.17
N ASP A 211 16.42 -11.69 -4.30
CA ASP A 211 15.22 -10.89 -4.60
C ASP A 211 15.10 -9.73 -3.60
N ALA A 212 14.02 -8.97 -3.65
CA ALA A 212 13.83 -7.81 -2.78
C ALA A 212 13.78 -8.20 -1.29
N VAL A 213 13.22 -9.37 -0.96
CA VAL A 213 13.07 -9.85 0.42
C VAL A 213 14.38 -10.35 0.99
N SER A 214 15.09 -11.21 0.25
CA SER A 214 16.41 -11.72 0.67
C SER A 214 17.45 -10.60 0.72
N LEU A 215 17.38 -9.63 -0.21
CA LEU A 215 18.24 -8.46 -0.21
C LEU A 215 18.02 -7.58 1.03
N GLU A 216 16.76 -7.33 1.41
CA GLU A 216 16.43 -6.58 2.64
C GLU A 216 17.04 -7.24 3.88
N GLY A 217 16.93 -8.58 3.97
CA GLY A 217 17.55 -9.34 5.06
C GLY A 217 19.07 -9.24 5.07
N LEU A 218 19.70 -9.40 3.90
CA LEU A 218 21.16 -9.31 3.75
C LEU A 218 21.72 -7.92 4.11
N CYS A 219 21.03 -6.84 3.76
CA CYS A 219 21.44 -5.48 4.09
C CYS A 219 21.45 -5.19 5.61
N ARG A 220 20.88 -6.08 6.42
CA ARG A 220 20.94 -6.02 7.89
C ARG A 220 22.12 -6.80 8.48
N GLU A 221 22.81 -7.62 7.69
CA GLU A 221 24.00 -8.31 8.13
C GLU A 221 25.13 -7.33 8.42
N ASP A 222 25.86 -7.52 9.53
CA ASP A 222 26.91 -6.60 9.99
C ASP A 222 27.95 -6.28 8.92
N ALA A 223 28.30 -7.27 8.10
CA ALA A 223 29.29 -7.09 7.03
C ALA A 223 28.84 -6.07 5.98
N ILE A 224 27.56 -6.06 5.59
CA ILE A 224 27.00 -5.12 4.61
C ILE A 224 26.68 -3.79 5.26
N ALA A 225 26.07 -3.82 6.45
CA ALA A 225 25.75 -2.60 7.20
C ALA A 225 27.01 -1.76 7.50
N SER A 226 28.14 -2.40 7.82
CA SER A 226 29.41 -1.72 8.05
C SER A 226 29.94 -1.06 6.77
N LEU A 227 29.78 -1.69 5.62
CA LEU A 227 30.16 -1.09 4.33
C LEU A 227 29.30 0.12 3.96
N ASP A 228 28.01 0.09 4.26
CA ASP A 228 27.15 1.26 4.05
C ASP A 228 27.61 2.46 4.91
N VAL A 229 28.03 2.21 6.15
CA VAL A 229 28.63 3.24 7.01
C VAL A 229 29.93 3.80 6.43
N GLU A 230 30.79 2.93 5.86
CA GLU A 230 32.03 3.36 5.20
C GLU A 230 31.75 4.20 3.95
N VAL A 231 30.79 3.81 3.13
CA VAL A 231 30.34 4.58 1.95
C VAL A 231 29.75 5.93 2.37
N ALA A 232 28.91 5.95 3.39
CA ALA A 232 28.32 7.17 3.92
C ALA A 232 29.41 8.15 4.42
N ARG A 233 30.42 7.63 5.12
CA ARG A 233 31.59 8.41 5.56
C ARG A 233 32.42 8.91 4.39
N ALA A 234 32.66 8.08 3.37
CA ALA A 234 33.46 8.47 2.18
C ALA A 234 32.74 9.57 1.37
N LEU A 235 31.43 9.65 1.42
CA LEU A 235 30.59 10.65 0.75
C LEU A 235 30.28 11.88 1.64
N ASP A 236 30.64 11.84 2.92
CA ASP A 236 30.24 12.83 3.93
C ASP A 236 28.73 13.05 3.96
N LYS A 237 27.97 11.94 4.04
CA LYS A 237 26.50 11.95 4.02
C LYS A 237 25.94 11.12 5.17
N PRO A 238 24.75 11.47 5.69
CA PRO A 238 24.05 10.65 6.68
C PRO A 238 23.58 9.33 6.06
N LEU A 239 23.69 8.23 6.82
CA LEU A 239 23.07 6.96 6.49
C LEU A 239 21.61 6.95 6.96
N VAL A 240 20.69 6.52 6.08
CA VAL A 240 19.25 6.38 6.38
C VAL A 240 18.83 4.92 6.29
N GLU A 241 17.75 4.57 6.99
CA GLU A 241 17.25 3.19 7.08
C GLU A 241 16.58 2.69 5.79
N GLU A 242 16.17 3.59 4.91
CA GLU A 242 15.54 3.25 3.64
C GLU A 242 16.49 2.44 2.74
N LEU A 243 15.93 1.42 2.08
CA LEU A 243 16.73 0.56 1.18
C LEU A 243 16.94 1.23 -0.18
N PHE A 244 18.17 1.16 -0.67
CA PHE A 244 18.58 1.71 -1.97
C PHE A 244 17.90 0.96 -3.11
N TYR A 245 16.90 1.56 -3.75
CA TYR A 245 16.20 1.08 -4.94
C TYR A 245 16.18 -0.46 -5.10
N PRO A 246 15.43 -1.22 -4.28
CA PRO A 246 15.59 -2.68 -4.19
C PRO A 246 15.49 -3.42 -5.51
N ALA A 247 14.51 -3.07 -6.35
CA ALA A 247 14.31 -3.73 -7.64
C ALA A 247 15.50 -3.47 -8.60
N TYR A 248 16.02 -2.25 -8.60
CA TYR A 248 17.21 -1.88 -9.37
C TYR A 248 18.44 -2.65 -8.88
N LEU A 249 18.66 -2.67 -7.56
CA LEU A 249 19.82 -3.32 -6.96
C LEU A 249 19.79 -4.84 -7.18
N VAL A 250 18.66 -5.50 -7.02
CA VAL A 250 18.49 -6.93 -7.35
C VAL A 250 18.85 -7.21 -8.80
N ARG A 251 18.35 -6.39 -9.75
CA ARG A 251 18.65 -6.52 -11.18
C ARG A 251 20.15 -6.34 -11.44
N MET A 252 20.74 -5.33 -10.85
CA MET A 252 22.16 -5.02 -10.97
C MET A 252 23.05 -6.16 -10.46
N LEU A 253 22.77 -6.69 -9.27
CA LEU A 253 23.51 -7.80 -8.69
C LEU A 253 23.46 -9.05 -9.58
N ARG A 254 22.27 -9.41 -10.06
CA ARG A 254 22.09 -10.55 -10.97
C ARG A 254 22.86 -10.37 -12.29
N LEU A 255 22.83 -9.17 -12.88
CA LEU A 255 23.59 -8.85 -14.09
C LEU A 255 25.10 -8.87 -13.86
N SER A 256 25.54 -8.61 -12.64
CA SER A 256 26.95 -8.71 -12.24
C SER A 256 27.39 -10.15 -11.98
N GLY A 257 26.50 -11.12 -12.06
CA GLY A 257 26.76 -12.55 -11.81
C GLY A 257 26.56 -12.97 -10.36
N LEU A 258 25.97 -12.09 -9.53
CA LEU A 258 25.65 -12.34 -8.12
C LEU A 258 24.18 -12.70 -8.02
N SER A 259 23.86 -14.00 -8.11
CA SER A 259 22.46 -14.47 -8.20
C SER A 259 21.91 -15.05 -6.90
N THR A 260 22.82 -15.45 -5.99
CA THR A 260 22.46 -16.03 -4.70
C THR A 260 23.01 -15.22 -3.53
N THR A 261 22.46 -15.42 -2.34
CA THR A 261 22.96 -14.83 -1.09
C THR A 261 24.41 -15.21 -0.82
N ASP A 262 24.82 -16.41 -1.19
CA ASP A 262 26.19 -16.89 -1.01
C ASP A 262 27.15 -16.20 -1.98
N ASP A 263 26.75 -15.99 -3.25
CA ASP A 263 27.52 -15.21 -4.22
C ASP A 263 27.77 -13.81 -3.67
N LEU A 264 26.71 -13.18 -3.13
CA LEU A 264 26.81 -11.85 -2.60
C LEU A 264 27.69 -11.76 -1.35
N ARG A 265 27.53 -12.68 -0.40
CA ARG A 265 28.38 -12.76 0.79
C ARG A 265 29.86 -12.99 0.41
N ALA A 266 30.11 -13.84 -0.59
CA ALA A 266 31.46 -14.08 -1.09
C ALA A 266 32.04 -12.82 -1.75
N ALA A 267 31.26 -12.12 -2.58
CA ALA A 267 31.68 -10.88 -3.21
C ALA A 267 31.92 -9.76 -2.19
N VAL A 268 31.07 -9.63 -1.18
CA VAL A 268 31.25 -8.67 -0.07
C VAL A 268 32.56 -8.96 0.65
N ARG A 269 32.84 -10.21 1.05
CA ARG A 269 34.11 -10.57 1.70
C ARG A 269 35.34 -10.27 0.82
N ALA A 270 35.25 -10.55 -0.49
CA ALA A 270 36.34 -10.34 -1.41
C ALA A 270 36.65 -8.87 -1.70
N HIS A 271 35.62 -8.03 -1.72
CA HIS A 271 35.73 -6.65 -2.19
C HIS A 271 35.54 -5.59 -1.11
N ALA A 272 35.18 -5.96 0.13
CA ALA A 272 35.00 -5.01 1.24
C ALA A 272 36.18 -3.98 1.36
N PRO A 273 37.45 -4.38 1.31
CA PRO A 273 38.57 -3.42 1.44
C PRO A 273 38.60 -2.38 0.33
N ASP A 274 38.04 -2.67 -0.84
CA ASP A 274 38.11 -1.78 -2.01
C ASP A 274 36.88 -0.86 -2.12
N VAL A 275 35.77 -1.14 -1.37
CA VAL A 275 34.54 -0.37 -1.50
C VAL A 275 34.73 1.10 -1.18
N ALA A 276 35.37 1.44 -0.06
CA ALA A 276 35.57 2.83 0.33
C ALA A 276 36.49 3.56 -0.66
N ALA A 277 37.45 2.85 -1.27
CA ALA A 277 38.43 3.42 -2.24
C ALA A 277 37.77 3.68 -3.61
N ILE A 278 36.86 2.83 -4.06
CA ILE A 278 36.18 3.00 -5.36
C ILE A 278 35.19 4.17 -5.38
N VAL A 279 34.59 4.54 -4.24
CA VAL A 279 33.54 5.57 -4.15
C VAL A 279 33.99 6.92 -4.74
N PRO A 280 35.07 7.55 -4.29
CA PRO A 280 35.52 8.83 -4.85
C PRO A 280 35.89 8.73 -6.35
N ALA A 281 36.54 7.64 -6.74
CA ALA A 281 36.93 7.41 -8.12
C ALA A 281 35.71 7.20 -9.04
N TYR A 282 34.67 6.51 -8.55
CA TYR A 282 33.42 6.36 -9.27
C TYR A 282 32.77 7.71 -9.55
N PHE A 283 32.60 8.55 -8.53
CA PHE A 283 31.94 9.85 -8.68
C PHE A 283 32.78 10.83 -9.51
N ALA A 284 34.08 10.80 -9.41
CA ALA A 284 34.96 11.62 -10.25
C ALA A 284 34.82 11.30 -11.73
N PHE A 285 34.61 10.05 -12.10
CA PHE A 285 34.45 9.60 -13.47
C PHE A 285 32.98 9.53 -13.92
N ALA A 286 32.14 8.82 -13.19
CA ALA A 286 30.76 8.53 -13.58
C ALA A 286 29.83 9.73 -13.32
N GLY A 287 30.14 10.55 -12.32
CA GLY A 287 29.36 11.74 -12.00
C GLY A 287 29.13 12.66 -13.20
N PRO A 288 30.17 13.14 -13.87
CA PRO A 288 30.04 13.96 -15.07
C PRO A 288 29.33 13.24 -16.24
N ALA A 289 29.53 11.92 -16.37
CA ALA A 289 28.98 11.13 -17.45
C ALA A 289 27.47 10.89 -17.27
N PHE A 290 26.99 10.74 -16.03
CA PHE A 290 25.59 10.54 -15.68
C PHE A 290 24.87 11.80 -15.19
N GLY A 291 25.61 12.93 -15.00
CA GLY A 291 25.07 14.13 -14.38
C GLY A 291 24.78 13.96 -12.89
N LEU A 292 25.44 13.02 -12.21
CA LEU A 292 25.23 12.69 -10.81
C LEU A 292 26.44 13.11 -9.99
N GLU A 293 26.35 14.20 -9.24
CA GLU A 293 27.43 14.64 -8.37
C GLU A 293 27.22 14.16 -6.94
N ALA A 294 28.30 13.70 -6.28
CA ALA A 294 28.24 13.24 -4.88
C ALA A 294 27.64 14.29 -3.92
N ARG A 295 27.87 15.58 -4.21
CA ARG A 295 27.28 16.69 -3.42
C ARG A 295 25.75 16.78 -3.49
N GLU A 296 25.12 16.27 -4.55
CA GLU A 296 23.68 16.32 -4.78
C GLU A 296 22.94 15.20 -4.02
N LEU A 297 23.65 14.19 -3.55
CA LEU A 297 23.06 13.16 -2.69
C LEU A 297 22.70 13.77 -1.33
N ALA A 298 21.43 13.63 -0.94
CA ALA A 298 20.97 14.07 0.38
C ALA A 298 21.42 13.12 1.50
N SER A 299 21.46 11.81 1.22
CA SER A 299 21.79 10.75 2.16
C SER A 299 22.28 9.51 1.43
N VAL A 300 22.88 8.59 2.16
CA VAL A 300 23.18 7.22 1.73
C VAL A 300 22.11 6.30 2.29
N GLN A 301 21.54 5.48 1.43
CA GLN A 301 20.52 4.49 1.80
C GLN A 301 21.19 3.14 2.10
N ARG A 302 20.53 2.28 2.90
CA ARG A 302 21.01 0.92 3.14
C ARG A 302 21.15 0.13 1.85
N GLY A 303 22.19 -0.69 1.77
CA GLY A 303 22.51 -1.50 0.59
C GLY A 303 23.21 -0.70 -0.53
N TYR A 304 23.46 0.59 -0.35
CA TYR A 304 24.17 1.37 -1.38
C TYR A 304 25.60 0.86 -1.62
N ALA A 305 26.25 0.32 -0.60
CA ALA A 305 27.57 -0.31 -0.75
C ALA A 305 27.56 -1.48 -1.76
N LEU A 306 26.44 -2.19 -1.87
CA LEU A 306 26.30 -3.31 -2.81
C LEU A 306 26.32 -2.87 -4.28
N PHE A 307 25.96 -1.62 -4.56
CA PHE A 307 26.17 -1.01 -5.87
C PHE A 307 27.64 -1.03 -6.27
N PHE A 308 28.55 -0.68 -5.36
CA PHE A 308 29.98 -0.72 -5.59
C PHE A 308 30.52 -2.15 -5.60
N VAL A 309 30.02 -3.03 -4.75
CA VAL A 309 30.35 -4.48 -4.78
C VAL A 309 30.03 -5.08 -6.15
N ALA A 310 28.88 -4.74 -6.75
CA ALA A 310 28.51 -5.21 -8.08
C ALA A 310 29.48 -4.76 -9.17
N HIS A 311 29.95 -3.50 -9.11
CA HIS A 311 30.97 -3.00 -10.01
C HIS A 311 32.32 -3.71 -9.80
N LEU A 312 32.77 -3.85 -8.55
CA LEU A 312 34.01 -4.54 -8.22
C LEU A 312 33.99 -6.01 -8.64
N ALA A 313 32.86 -6.69 -8.49
CA ALA A 313 32.70 -8.09 -8.96
C ALA A 313 32.97 -8.23 -10.46
N ILE A 314 32.65 -7.21 -11.29
CA ILE A 314 32.99 -7.22 -12.71
C ILE A 314 34.41 -6.76 -12.93
N LEU A 315 34.85 -5.66 -12.32
CA LEU A 315 36.15 -5.04 -12.55
C LEU A 315 37.31 -5.92 -12.05
N ARG A 316 37.13 -6.65 -10.96
CA ARG A 316 38.13 -7.56 -10.35
C ARG A 316 38.02 -9.01 -10.82
N SER A 317 37.07 -9.30 -11.72
CA SER A 317 37.00 -10.65 -12.29
C SER A 317 38.30 -11.05 -12.98
N PRO A 318 38.66 -12.34 -13.03
CA PRO A 318 39.90 -12.82 -13.68
C PRO A 318 39.81 -12.72 -15.21
N GLU A 319 38.69 -12.32 -15.76
CA GLU A 319 38.46 -12.22 -17.21
C GLU A 319 39.32 -11.13 -17.85
N LEU A 320 39.54 -11.23 -19.17
CA LEU A 320 40.24 -10.24 -19.96
C LEU A 320 39.48 -8.90 -19.97
N GLY A 321 40.22 -7.78 -20.09
CA GLY A 321 39.64 -6.42 -20.03
C GLY A 321 38.50 -6.16 -21.00
N LEU A 322 38.56 -6.72 -22.21
CA LEU A 322 37.46 -6.63 -23.19
C LEU A 322 36.16 -7.26 -22.72
N SER A 323 36.24 -8.42 -22.00
CA SER A 323 35.09 -9.07 -21.41
C SER A 323 34.48 -8.24 -20.28
N LYS A 324 35.31 -7.60 -19.45
CA LYS A 324 34.85 -6.69 -18.38
C LYS A 324 34.09 -5.48 -18.94
N VAL A 325 34.64 -4.84 -20.01
CA VAL A 325 33.97 -3.73 -20.68
C VAL A 325 32.62 -4.16 -21.26
N ALA A 326 32.56 -5.33 -21.92
CA ALA A 326 31.31 -5.85 -22.48
C ALA A 326 30.27 -6.11 -21.38
N ARG A 327 30.69 -6.68 -20.24
CA ARG A 327 29.78 -6.94 -19.09
C ARG A 327 29.27 -5.63 -18.48
N LEU A 328 30.13 -4.63 -18.28
CA LEU A 328 29.71 -3.32 -17.79
C LEU A 328 28.79 -2.59 -18.78
N THR A 329 29.10 -2.68 -20.10
CA THR A 329 28.24 -2.10 -21.14
C THR A 329 26.83 -2.72 -21.08
N ARG A 330 26.77 -4.05 -21.00
CA ARG A 330 25.51 -4.77 -20.85
C ARG A 330 24.78 -4.38 -19.58
N LEU A 331 25.49 -4.31 -18.43
CA LEU A 331 24.94 -3.87 -17.17
C LEU A 331 24.23 -2.51 -17.31
N TYR A 332 24.92 -1.50 -17.83
CA TYR A 332 24.35 -0.17 -17.96
C TYR A 332 23.20 -0.10 -18.96
N HIS A 333 23.35 -0.77 -20.10
CA HIS A 333 22.30 -0.81 -21.11
C HIS A 333 21.02 -1.48 -20.58
N GLU A 334 21.14 -2.64 -19.90
CA GLU A 334 20.00 -3.34 -19.34
C GLU A 334 19.39 -2.65 -18.12
N LEU A 335 20.12 -1.78 -17.44
CA LEU A 335 19.60 -0.95 -16.35
C LEU A 335 18.99 0.38 -16.85
N ASP A 336 18.95 0.61 -18.18
CA ASP A 336 18.53 1.87 -18.82
C ASP A 336 19.29 3.12 -18.32
N HIS A 337 20.55 2.93 -17.90
CA HIS A 337 21.32 4.03 -17.35
C HIS A 337 22.81 3.99 -17.78
N PRO A 338 23.14 4.48 -19.00
CA PRO A 338 22.23 4.99 -20.04
C PRO A 338 21.65 3.86 -20.91
N SER A 339 20.48 4.11 -21.49
CA SER A 339 19.84 3.20 -22.46
C SER A 339 20.56 3.16 -23.82
N ASP A 340 21.34 4.20 -24.13
CA ASP A 340 22.18 4.27 -25.33
C ASP A 340 23.42 3.37 -25.17
N GLU A 341 23.49 2.30 -25.97
CA GLU A 341 24.58 1.32 -25.90
C GLU A 341 25.98 1.93 -26.17
N ARG A 342 26.10 2.94 -27.05
CA ARG A 342 27.38 3.60 -27.32
C ARG A 342 27.87 4.39 -26.12
N LYS A 343 26.93 5.10 -25.44
CA LYS A 343 27.24 5.79 -24.18
C LYS A 343 27.62 4.79 -23.10
N ALA A 344 26.84 3.72 -22.95
CA ALA A 344 27.11 2.63 -22.00
C ALA A 344 28.52 2.06 -22.22
N HIS A 345 28.89 1.78 -23.47
CA HIS A 345 30.25 1.30 -23.82
C HIS A 345 31.35 2.31 -23.50
N THR A 346 31.13 3.60 -23.78
CA THR A 346 32.09 4.66 -23.47
C THR A 346 32.35 4.75 -21.97
N ILE A 347 31.31 4.73 -21.17
CA ILE A 347 31.40 4.78 -19.70
C ILE A 347 32.07 3.51 -19.17
N ALA A 348 31.64 2.33 -19.64
CA ALA A 348 32.23 1.05 -19.24
C ALA A 348 33.73 1.00 -19.52
N SER A 349 34.16 1.47 -20.70
CA SER A 349 35.56 1.54 -21.09
C SER A 349 36.36 2.51 -20.23
N GLY A 350 35.77 3.64 -19.87
CA GLY A 350 36.38 4.62 -18.98
C GLY A 350 36.54 4.12 -17.56
N LEU A 351 35.48 3.52 -16.98
CA LEU A 351 35.55 2.93 -15.64
C LEU A 351 36.52 1.76 -15.56
N ALA A 352 36.54 0.89 -16.55
CA ALA A 352 37.49 -0.24 -16.58
C ALA A 352 38.97 0.25 -16.63
N ARG A 353 39.24 1.40 -17.26
CA ARG A 353 40.59 2.00 -17.27
C ARG A 353 40.95 2.73 -15.98
N ALA A 354 39.97 3.35 -15.33
CA ALA A 354 40.18 4.13 -14.11
C ALA A 354 40.25 3.27 -12.85
N LEU A 355 39.54 2.15 -12.82
CA LEU A 355 39.33 1.33 -11.63
C LEU A 355 39.73 -0.15 -11.81
N GLY A 356 40.02 -0.59 -13.03
CA GLY A 356 40.36 -1.97 -13.41
C GLY A 356 41.78 -2.44 -13.20
#